data_2dff558bede242d7ed91cad4070dcdd6
#
_entry.id   2dff558bede242d7ed91cad4070dcdd6
#
_cell.length_a   1.000
_cell.length_b   1.000
_cell.length_c   1.000
_cell.angle_alpha   90.00
_cell.angle_beta   90.00
_cell.angle_gamma   90.00
#
_symmetry.space_group_name_H-M   'P 1'
#
loop_
_entity.id
_entity.type
_entity.pdbx_description
1 polymer ?
#
loop_
_entity_poly.entity_id
_entity_poly.type
_entity_poly.pdbx_seq_one_letter_code
_entity_poly.pdbx_strand_id
1 'polypeptide(L)'
;MRFAYSRRTFLIAALFIMVTRRVLAEDRVLDLAIHNAESPATPPVVSVRQNDKVVVHLTSDKPLHVHLHGYDIESDVAPNLVTSLRFTAMATGRFPIEIHSNEPRKQAPLAYLEVLPR
;
A
#
# COMPACT_ATOMS: atom_id res chain seq x y z
N MET A 1 37.59 -62.68 30.50
CA MET A 1 37.35 -61.22 30.56
C MET A 1 36.32 -60.85 29.52
N ARG A 2 35.14 -60.44 29.98
CA ARG A 2 34.08 -59.97 29.07
C ARG A 2 34.01 -58.46 29.17
N PHE A 3 34.35 -57.75 28.07
CA PHE A 3 34.19 -56.35 27.97
C PHE A 3 32.73 -56.03 27.60
N ALA A 4 31.97 -55.41 28.52
CA ALA A 4 30.66 -54.91 28.24
C ALA A 4 30.75 -53.59 27.50
N TYR A 5 30.43 -53.58 26.21
CA TYR A 5 30.31 -52.36 25.41
C TYR A 5 28.97 -51.70 25.76
N SER A 6 29.02 -50.64 26.54
CA SER A 6 27.87 -49.78 26.79
C SER A 6 27.61 -48.94 25.55
N ARG A 7 26.55 -49.27 24.80
CA ARG A 7 26.02 -48.43 23.73
C ARG A 7 25.33 -47.21 24.35
N ARG A 8 26.07 -46.13 24.50
CA ARG A 8 25.48 -44.82 24.79
C ARG A 8 24.90 -44.29 23.49
N THR A 9 23.57 -44.44 23.33
CA THR A 9 22.80 -43.82 22.25
C THR A 9 22.72 -42.33 22.53
N PHE A 10 23.50 -41.53 21.84
CA PHE A 10 23.34 -40.06 21.84
C PHE A 10 22.13 -39.73 20.98
N LEU A 11 21.00 -39.40 21.60
CA LEU A 11 19.87 -38.74 20.95
C LEU A 11 20.23 -37.31 20.69
N ILE A 12 20.67 -37.00 19.45
CA ILE A 12 20.82 -35.63 18.96
C ILE A 12 19.42 -35.13 18.65
N ALA A 13 18.81 -34.38 19.58
CA ALA A 13 17.60 -33.66 19.33
C ALA A 13 17.94 -32.49 18.40
N ALA A 14 17.66 -32.62 17.10
CA ALA A 14 17.76 -31.53 16.16
C ALA A 14 16.66 -30.51 16.49
N LEU A 15 17.06 -29.43 17.16
CA LEU A 15 16.20 -28.28 17.42
C LEU A 15 15.99 -27.53 16.08
N PHE A 16 14.86 -27.81 15.43
CA PHE A 16 14.47 -27.11 14.21
C PHE A 16 13.99 -25.70 14.59
N ILE A 17 14.89 -24.73 14.56
CA ILE A 17 14.55 -23.32 14.77
C ILE A 17 13.80 -22.84 13.52
N MET A 18 12.48 -22.84 13.60
CA MET A 18 11.62 -22.28 12.58
C MET A 18 11.76 -20.75 12.63
N VAL A 19 12.66 -20.21 11.83
CA VAL A 19 12.80 -18.77 11.67
C VAL A 19 11.60 -18.26 10.86
N THR A 20 10.56 -17.87 11.55
CA THR A 20 9.45 -17.15 10.92
C THR A 20 9.94 -15.77 10.52
N ARG A 21 10.26 -15.57 9.25
CA ARG A 21 10.51 -14.23 8.73
C ARG A 21 9.20 -13.45 8.79
N ARG A 22 9.08 -12.58 9.79
CA ARG A 22 8.04 -11.56 9.78
C ARG A 22 8.37 -10.61 8.63
N VAL A 23 7.56 -10.65 7.58
CA VAL A 23 7.60 -9.62 6.55
C VAL A 23 7.06 -8.34 7.20
N LEU A 24 7.94 -7.40 7.51
CA LEU A 24 7.53 -6.11 8.05
C LEU A 24 6.78 -5.31 6.98
N ALA A 25 5.75 -4.59 7.40
CA ALA A 25 5.06 -3.63 6.55
C ALA A 25 6.04 -2.50 6.16
N GLU A 26 6.04 -2.12 4.88
CA GLU A 26 6.93 -1.09 4.35
C GLU A 26 6.16 0.22 4.14
N ASP A 27 6.88 1.34 4.26
CA ASP A 27 6.33 2.64 3.87
C ASP A 27 6.35 2.74 2.33
N ARG A 28 5.20 3.06 1.74
CA ARG A 28 5.03 3.23 0.29
C ARG A 28 4.68 4.67 -0.03
N VAL A 29 5.45 5.27 -0.91
CA VAL A 29 5.24 6.64 -1.38
C VAL A 29 4.78 6.61 -2.83
N LEU A 30 3.72 7.34 -3.11
CA LEU A 30 3.09 7.49 -4.42
C LEU A 30 3.04 8.97 -4.77
N ASP A 31 3.54 9.34 -5.94
CA ASP A 31 3.49 10.71 -6.43
C ASP A 31 2.48 10.80 -7.58
N LEU A 32 1.46 11.63 -7.42
CA LEU A 32 0.45 11.91 -8.43
C LEU A 32 0.47 13.39 -8.79
N ALA A 33 0.83 13.69 -10.03
CA ALA A 33 0.77 15.03 -10.60
C ALA A 33 -0.49 15.17 -11.47
N ILE A 34 -1.28 16.18 -11.20
CA ILE A 34 -2.58 16.41 -11.86
C ILE A 34 -2.50 17.73 -12.65
N HIS A 35 -2.80 17.65 -13.95
CA HIS A 35 -2.79 18.79 -14.84
C HIS A 35 -4.20 19.13 -15.31
N ASN A 36 -4.55 20.42 -15.31
CA ASN A 36 -5.86 20.92 -15.73
C ASN A 36 -7.07 20.29 -15.02
N ALA A 37 -6.88 19.73 -13.81
CA ALA A 37 -7.91 18.97 -13.10
C ALA A 37 -8.48 17.82 -13.93
N GLU A 38 -7.65 17.17 -14.74
CA GLU A 38 -8.03 16.07 -15.63
C GLU A 38 -7.42 14.75 -15.16
N SER A 39 -8.19 13.69 -15.33
CA SER A 39 -7.71 12.32 -15.11
C SER A 39 -6.99 11.82 -16.37
N PRO A 40 -5.96 10.97 -16.23
CA PRO A 40 -5.28 10.39 -17.37
C PRO A 40 -6.22 9.45 -18.14
N ALA A 41 -6.03 9.31 -19.45
CA ALA A 41 -6.82 8.40 -20.28
C ALA A 41 -6.71 6.93 -19.82
N THR A 42 -5.54 6.56 -19.30
CA THR A 42 -5.29 5.24 -18.70
C THR A 42 -4.77 5.46 -17.27
N PRO A 43 -5.63 5.41 -16.26
CA PRO A 43 -5.21 5.59 -14.88
C PRO A 43 -4.20 4.51 -14.45
N PRO A 44 -3.08 4.88 -13.83
CA PRO A 44 -2.11 3.92 -13.33
C PRO A 44 -2.70 3.10 -12.17
N VAL A 45 -2.26 1.84 -12.06
CA VAL A 45 -2.54 0.97 -10.92
C VAL A 45 -1.27 0.88 -10.08
N VAL A 46 -1.38 1.25 -8.81
CA VAL A 46 -0.28 1.16 -7.87
C VAL A 46 -0.59 0.10 -6.83
N SER A 47 0.25 -0.92 -6.77
CA SER A 47 0.06 -2.06 -5.87
C SER A 47 0.88 -1.88 -4.59
N VAL A 48 0.21 -2.11 -3.47
CA VAL A 48 0.82 -2.16 -2.13
C VAL A 48 0.37 -3.45 -1.43
N ARG A 49 0.99 -3.77 -0.31
CA ARG A 49 0.59 -4.92 0.50
C ARG A 49 -0.28 -4.49 1.66
N GLN A 50 -1.16 -5.39 2.08
CA GLN A 50 -1.96 -5.18 3.28
C GLN A 50 -1.08 -4.81 4.48
N ASN A 51 -1.51 -3.81 5.25
CA ASN A 51 -0.83 -3.21 6.38
C ASN A 51 0.41 -2.34 6.04
N ASP A 52 0.70 -2.11 4.78
CA ASP A 52 1.70 -1.10 4.40
C ASP A 52 1.21 0.29 4.81
N LYS A 53 2.14 1.14 5.24
CA LYS A 53 1.88 2.56 5.42
C LYS A 53 2.04 3.25 4.07
N VAL A 54 1.01 3.96 3.65
CA VAL A 54 0.95 4.60 2.34
C VAL A 54 0.94 6.11 2.51
N VAL A 55 1.75 6.78 1.70
CA VAL A 55 1.76 8.23 1.55
C VAL A 55 1.52 8.56 0.09
N VAL A 56 0.44 9.25 -0.21
CA VAL A 56 0.16 9.75 -1.56
C VAL A 56 0.46 11.23 -1.58
N HIS A 57 1.45 11.63 -2.35
CA HIS A 57 1.74 13.04 -2.62
C HIS A 57 0.95 13.49 -3.84
N LEU A 58 0.12 14.48 -3.65
CA LEU A 58 -0.70 15.08 -4.69
C LEU A 58 -0.18 16.48 -5.03
N THR A 59 0.07 16.74 -6.31
CA THR A 59 0.36 18.06 -6.83
C THR A 59 -0.60 18.40 -7.95
N SER A 60 -1.02 19.65 -8.03
CA SER A 60 -1.93 20.12 -9.06
C SER A 60 -1.61 21.55 -9.47
N ASP A 61 -1.88 21.92 -10.72
CA ASP A 61 -1.83 23.28 -11.23
C ASP A 61 -3.14 24.06 -10.97
N LYS A 62 -4.19 23.37 -10.53
CA LYS A 62 -5.50 23.95 -10.19
C LYS A 62 -5.98 23.44 -8.82
N PRO A 63 -6.78 24.24 -8.09
CA PRO A 63 -7.42 23.78 -6.88
C PRO A 63 -8.40 22.65 -7.20
N LEU A 64 -8.36 21.56 -6.43
CA LEU A 64 -9.27 20.44 -6.57
C LEU A 64 -9.45 19.70 -5.26
N HIS A 65 -10.48 18.86 -5.22
CA HIS A 65 -10.77 17.98 -4.10
C HIS A 65 -10.59 16.54 -4.55
N VAL A 66 -9.84 15.76 -3.79
CA VAL A 66 -9.52 14.37 -4.11
C VAL A 66 -10.14 13.44 -3.07
N HIS A 67 -10.69 12.34 -3.55
CA HIS A 67 -11.29 11.29 -2.73
C HIS A 67 -10.64 9.94 -3.03
N LEU A 68 -10.12 9.28 -2.00
CA LEU A 68 -9.72 7.88 -2.03
C LEU A 68 -10.89 7.03 -1.53
N HIS A 69 -11.56 6.37 -2.46
CA HIS A 69 -12.68 5.48 -2.14
C HIS A 69 -12.22 4.25 -1.35
N GLY A 70 -13.12 3.70 -0.55
CA GLY A 70 -12.86 2.53 0.27
C GLY A 70 -12.16 2.81 1.59
N TYR A 71 -11.35 3.86 1.66
CA TYR A 71 -10.71 4.36 2.88
C TYR A 71 -11.38 5.62 3.44
N ASP A 72 -12.31 6.19 2.69
CA ASP A 72 -13.05 7.39 3.04
C ASP A 72 -12.14 8.58 3.41
N ILE A 73 -11.09 8.77 2.61
CA ILE A 73 -10.13 9.84 2.78
C ILE A 73 -10.36 10.89 1.70
N GLU A 74 -10.58 12.12 2.12
CA GLU A 74 -10.76 13.26 1.24
C GLU A 74 -9.76 14.36 1.59
N SER A 75 -9.34 15.12 0.60
CA SER A 75 -8.45 16.27 0.82
C SER A 75 -8.58 17.30 -0.29
N ASP A 76 -8.50 18.57 0.12
CA ASP A 76 -8.29 19.68 -0.80
C ASP A 76 -6.83 19.72 -1.24
N VAL A 77 -6.61 19.94 -2.52
CA VAL A 77 -5.28 20.11 -3.12
C VAL A 77 -5.17 21.54 -3.61
N ALA A 78 -4.30 22.30 -2.97
CA ALA A 78 -3.98 23.68 -3.38
C ALA A 78 -3.00 23.68 -4.55
N PRO A 79 -3.14 24.62 -5.50
CA PRO A 79 -2.23 24.67 -6.64
C PRO A 79 -0.79 24.94 -6.22
N ASN A 80 0.15 24.25 -6.89
CA ASN A 80 1.59 24.39 -6.72
C ASN A 80 2.13 24.07 -5.30
N LEU A 81 1.36 23.33 -4.51
CA LEU A 81 1.77 22.81 -3.20
C LEU A 81 1.58 21.29 -3.18
N VAL A 82 2.44 20.60 -2.45
CA VAL A 82 2.30 19.15 -2.23
C VAL A 82 1.28 18.91 -1.10
N THR A 83 0.24 18.15 -1.40
CA THR A 83 -0.72 17.65 -0.41
C THR A 83 -0.45 16.17 -0.17
N SER A 84 -0.32 15.75 1.07
CA SER A 84 -0.03 14.35 1.41
C SER A 84 -1.24 13.68 2.06
N LEU A 85 -1.69 12.58 1.48
CA LEU A 85 -2.62 11.64 2.12
C LEU A 85 -1.80 10.53 2.78
N ARG A 86 -2.06 10.28 4.07
CA ARG A 86 -1.34 9.26 4.84
C ARG A 86 -2.34 8.28 5.46
N PHE A 87 -2.14 6.99 5.24
CA PHE A 87 -3.01 5.96 5.79
C PHE A 87 -2.30 4.60 5.84
N THR A 88 -2.91 3.66 6.54
CA THR A 88 -2.49 2.25 6.52
C THR A 88 -3.42 1.46 5.61
N ALA A 89 -2.86 0.69 4.67
CA ALA A 89 -3.60 -0.11 3.71
C ALA A 89 -4.20 -1.38 4.35
N MET A 90 -5.21 -1.22 5.22
CA MET A 90 -5.78 -2.32 5.99
C MET A 90 -6.73 -3.20 5.18
N ALA A 91 -7.54 -2.60 4.29
CA ALA A 91 -8.49 -3.30 3.46
C ALA A 91 -7.86 -3.74 2.13
N THR A 92 -8.02 -5.01 1.76
CA THR A 92 -7.59 -5.52 0.46
C THR A 92 -8.61 -5.19 -0.63
N GLY A 93 -8.13 -5.03 -1.86
CA GLY A 93 -8.97 -4.71 -3.02
C GLY A 93 -8.36 -3.64 -3.90
N ARG A 94 -9.15 -3.15 -4.85
CA ARG A 94 -8.77 -2.07 -5.75
C ARG A 94 -9.65 -0.85 -5.48
N PHE A 95 -9.04 0.27 -5.16
CA PHE A 95 -9.69 1.49 -4.72
C PHE A 95 -9.34 2.65 -5.64
N PRO A 96 -10.32 3.31 -6.26
CA PRO A 96 -10.04 4.47 -7.09
C PRO A 96 -9.70 5.70 -6.26
N ILE A 97 -8.74 6.48 -6.76
CA ILE A 97 -8.45 7.84 -6.31
C ILE A 97 -9.04 8.77 -7.36
N GLU A 98 -10.00 9.58 -7.00
CA GLU A 98 -10.78 10.38 -7.93
C GLU A 98 -10.77 11.86 -7.56
N ILE A 99 -10.93 12.71 -8.58
CA ILE A 99 -11.28 14.11 -8.37
C ILE A 99 -12.77 14.16 -8.05
N HIS A 100 -13.11 14.72 -6.89
CA HIS A 100 -14.49 14.98 -6.56
C HIS A 100 -14.97 16.23 -7.30
N SER A 101 -15.88 16.04 -8.24
CA SER A 101 -16.44 17.11 -9.05
C SER A 101 -17.94 16.97 -9.14
N ASN A 102 -18.64 18.11 -9.19
CA ASN A 102 -20.06 18.15 -9.48
C ASN A 102 -20.40 17.82 -10.94
N GLU A 103 -19.38 17.72 -11.79
CA GLU A 103 -19.52 17.35 -13.20
C GLU A 103 -19.25 15.85 -13.37
N PRO A 104 -20.25 15.02 -13.78
CA PRO A 104 -20.08 13.57 -13.90
C PRO A 104 -18.93 13.11 -14.81
N ARG A 105 -18.60 13.92 -15.82
CA ARG A 105 -17.49 13.61 -16.76
C ARG A 105 -16.11 13.80 -16.17
N LYS A 106 -15.98 14.51 -15.03
CA LYS A 106 -14.73 14.78 -14.35
C LYS A 106 -14.46 13.85 -13.16
N GLN A 107 -15.32 12.86 -12.95
CA GLN A 107 -15.19 11.87 -11.87
C GLN A 107 -14.37 10.63 -12.27
N ALA A 108 -13.57 10.74 -13.34
CA ALA A 108 -12.71 9.63 -13.75
C ALA A 108 -11.56 9.44 -12.75
N PRO A 109 -11.11 8.20 -12.53
CA PRO A 109 -10.01 7.93 -11.60
C PRO A 109 -8.70 8.57 -12.05
N LEU A 110 -7.99 9.18 -11.10
CA LEU A 110 -6.60 9.63 -11.27
C LEU A 110 -5.64 8.44 -11.28
N ALA A 111 -5.92 7.47 -10.42
CA ALA A 111 -5.17 6.25 -10.24
C ALA A 111 -6.02 5.22 -9.51
N TYR A 112 -5.56 3.98 -9.49
CA TYR A 112 -6.10 2.93 -8.64
C TYR A 112 -5.04 2.51 -7.61
N LEU A 113 -5.43 2.46 -6.35
CA LEU A 113 -4.68 1.79 -5.32
C LEU A 113 -5.14 0.31 -5.26
N GLU A 114 -4.23 -0.61 -5.50
CA GLU A 114 -4.48 -2.04 -5.34
C GLU A 114 -3.78 -2.55 -4.09
N VAL A 115 -4.56 -3.05 -3.14
CA VAL A 115 -4.04 -3.60 -1.89
C VAL A 115 -4.12 -5.12 -1.96
N LEU A 116 -2.96 -5.74 -2.04
CA LEU A 116 -2.82 -7.20 -2.11
C LEU A 116 -2.76 -7.80 -0.70
N PRO A 117 -3.31 -8.99 -0.47
CA PRO A 117 -3.14 -9.70 0.79
C PRO A 117 -1.66 -9.92 1.12
N ARG A 118 -1.35 -9.92 2.41
CA ARG A 118 0.00 -10.19 2.90
C ARG A 118 0.16 -11.67 3.27
#